data_47b39bb0fc3acc98291118e156c48bca
#
_entry.id   47b39bb0fc3acc98291118e156c48bca
#
_cell.length_a   1.000
_cell.length_b   1.000
_cell.length_c   1.000
_cell.angle_alpha   90.00
_cell.angle_beta   90.00
_cell.angle_gamma   90.00
#
_symmetry.space_group_name_H-M   'P 1'
#
loop_
_entity.id
_entity.type
_entity.pdbx_description
1 polymer ?
#
loop_
_entity_poly.entity_id
_entity_poly.type
_entity_poly.pdbx_seq_one_letter_code
_entity_poly.pdbx_strand_id
1 'polypeptide(L)'
;MSLINVAIVAVDGFSPFHYSVPCILFGDSVSGEKRFNVTICAETPGFLTSKDGFALNATQDYTAIGQADIVVVPYWQHVLERPPQTLLDSLVQARDNGAEIVGLCLGSFVLAYAGLLDGKRAATHWEFEHQFQSLFPHVQLDINALYVDDGNTITSAGTAAALDCCLYIIRQRFGSVVANQIARRMIVPPHREGGQAQFIAQPVPKDTRDGRINCLIDYLQQHITEPHSLDSLAEVVSMSRRTLTRHFIKATGMSVADWLTAERLRRSQILLEAGNMPIERVAELVGFNSAVTWRQQFKARFGVSPAEWRKTFRLQN
;
A
#
# COMPACT_ATOMS: atom_id res chain seq x y z
N MET A 1 8.42 22.56 25.80
CA MET A 1 7.67 21.30 25.70
C MET A 1 8.62 20.16 25.99
N SER A 2 8.21 19.11 26.69
CA SER A 2 9.01 17.89 26.83
C SER A 2 9.17 17.24 25.45
N LEU A 3 10.34 16.65 25.21
CA LEU A 3 10.58 15.87 23.98
C LEU A 3 9.68 14.63 23.98
N ILE A 4 9.20 14.23 22.81
CA ILE A 4 8.49 12.98 22.62
C ILE A 4 9.51 11.87 22.41
N ASN A 5 9.48 10.82 23.22
CA ASN A 5 10.36 9.67 23.12
C ASN A 5 9.85 8.73 22.03
N VAL A 6 10.70 8.44 21.04
CA VAL A 6 10.39 7.53 19.93
C VAL A 6 11.34 6.34 19.95
N ALA A 7 10.81 5.14 20.13
CA ALA A 7 11.58 3.91 19.99
C ALA A 7 11.38 3.34 18.56
N ILE A 8 12.47 3.12 17.83
CA ILE A 8 12.45 2.50 16.50
C ILE A 8 13.01 1.10 16.63
N VAL A 9 12.17 0.10 16.37
CA VAL A 9 12.53 -1.32 16.47
C VAL A 9 13.39 -1.74 15.29
N ALA A 10 14.58 -2.22 15.55
CA ALA A 10 15.57 -2.67 14.58
C ALA A 10 15.72 -4.20 14.60
N VAL A 11 15.87 -4.79 13.42
CA VAL A 11 16.14 -6.22 13.23
C VAL A 11 17.27 -6.40 12.21
N ASP A 12 18.00 -7.50 12.31
CA ASP A 12 19.01 -7.85 11.31
C ASP A 12 18.36 -8.10 9.93
N GLY A 13 19.05 -7.81 8.85
CA GLY A 13 18.47 -7.86 7.51
C GLY A 13 17.50 -6.72 7.22
N PHE A 14 17.53 -5.63 7.98
CA PHE A 14 16.63 -4.49 7.84
C PHE A 14 16.66 -3.86 6.43
N SER A 15 15.60 -3.17 6.06
CA SER A 15 15.54 -2.36 4.84
C SER A 15 15.99 -0.93 5.13
N PRO A 16 17.10 -0.44 4.54
CA PRO A 16 17.63 0.91 4.83
C PRO A 16 16.61 2.02 4.59
N PHE A 17 15.83 1.93 3.51
CA PHE A 17 14.82 2.93 3.22
C PHE A 17 13.76 3.02 4.32
N HIS A 18 13.19 1.88 4.74
CA HIS A 18 12.14 1.85 5.76
C HIS A 18 12.62 2.38 7.10
N TYR A 19 13.90 2.16 7.42
CA TYR A 19 14.53 2.69 8.63
C TYR A 19 14.83 4.18 8.55
N SER A 20 15.32 4.64 7.40
CA SER A 20 15.71 6.04 7.23
C SER A 20 14.52 6.98 7.39
N VAL A 21 13.32 6.58 6.97
CA VAL A 21 12.12 7.41 7.00
C VAL A 21 11.78 7.89 8.42
N PRO A 22 11.50 7.03 9.41
CA PRO A 22 11.22 7.49 10.78
C PRO A 22 12.44 8.13 11.44
N CYS A 23 13.66 7.66 11.17
CA CYS A 23 14.88 8.27 11.73
C CYS A 23 15.06 9.71 11.26
N ILE A 24 14.79 10.02 9.99
CA ILE A 24 14.90 11.37 9.42
C ILE A 24 13.75 12.27 9.88
N LEU A 25 12.51 11.77 9.84
CA LEU A 25 11.34 12.59 10.11
C LEU A 25 11.14 12.89 11.60
N PHE A 26 11.48 11.96 12.47
CA PHE A 26 11.49 12.18 13.92
C PHE A 26 12.85 12.67 14.45
N GLY A 27 13.90 12.60 13.62
CA GLY A 27 15.21 13.15 13.95
C GLY A 27 15.30 14.66 13.78
N ASP A 28 16.46 15.22 14.14
CA ASP A 28 16.73 16.67 14.09
C ASP A 28 17.11 17.15 12.69
N SER A 29 17.47 16.24 11.79
CA SER A 29 18.10 16.54 10.49
C SER A 29 17.23 17.40 9.58
N VAL A 30 15.92 17.29 9.68
CA VAL A 30 14.98 17.97 8.78
C VAL A 30 14.15 19.03 9.51
N SER A 31 13.81 18.82 10.78
CA SER A 31 12.95 19.75 11.52
C SER A 31 13.67 21.06 11.90
N GLY A 32 14.98 21.03 12.10
CA GLY A 32 15.79 22.15 12.57
C GLY A 32 15.58 22.50 14.05
N GLU A 33 14.61 21.88 14.71
CA GLU A 33 14.33 21.95 16.13
C GLU A 33 14.14 20.56 16.70
N LYS A 34 14.77 20.27 17.82
CA LYS A 34 14.60 18.98 18.49
C LYS A 34 13.21 18.88 19.10
N ARG A 35 12.41 17.96 18.57
CA ARG A 35 11.02 17.70 19.01
C ARG A 35 10.85 16.30 19.55
N PHE A 36 11.67 15.38 19.09
CA PHE A 36 11.67 13.99 19.45
C PHE A 36 13.03 13.56 20.00
N ASN A 37 13.00 12.57 20.87
CA ASN A 37 14.16 11.83 21.34
C ASN A 37 14.09 10.42 20.74
N VAL A 38 14.84 10.19 19.65
CA VAL A 38 14.81 8.94 18.90
C VAL A 38 15.81 7.95 19.47
N THR A 39 15.35 6.76 19.80
CA THR A 39 16.15 5.62 20.26
C THR A 39 15.96 4.45 19.30
N ILE A 40 17.06 3.87 18.83
CA ILE A 40 17.05 2.63 18.05
C ILE A 40 17.28 1.46 19.00
N CYS A 41 16.33 0.52 19.01
CA CYS A 41 16.38 -0.65 19.88
C CYS A 41 16.28 -1.94 19.08
N ALA A 42 16.96 -2.98 19.55
CA ALA A 42 16.96 -4.31 18.98
C ALA A 42 16.87 -5.36 20.09
N GLU A 43 16.69 -6.63 19.76
CA GLU A 43 16.70 -7.71 20.75
C GLU A 43 18.01 -7.74 21.56
N THR A 44 19.13 -7.54 20.86
CA THR A 44 20.46 -7.38 21.48
C THR A 44 21.07 -6.09 20.93
N PRO A 45 21.48 -5.17 21.79
CA PRO A 45 22.20 -3.97 21.36
C PRO A 45 23.47 -4.32 20.58
N GLY A 46 23.77 -3.53 19.54
CA GLY A 46 24.94 -3.75 18.72
C GLY A 46 24.71 -3.35 17.25
N PHE A 47 25.65 -3.77 16.40
CA PHE A 47 25.57 -3.53 14.97
C PHE A 47 24.67 -4.55 14.30
N LEU A 48 23.70 -4.06 13.54
CA LEU A 48 22.83 -4.80 12.64
C LEU A 48 23.23 -4.50 11.20
N THR A 49 23.08 -5.48 10.32
CA THR A 49 23.47 -5.32 8.91
C THR A 49 22.24 -5.52 8.01
N SER A 50 22.04 -4.64 7.04
CA SER A 50 21.05 -4.81 6.01
C SER A 50 21.54 -5.78 4.92
N LYS A 51 20.62 -6.30 4.12
CA LYS A 51 20.99 -7.11 2.94
C LYS A 51 21.82 -6.34 1.92
N ASP A 52 21.72 -5.01 1.91
CA ASP A 52 22.42 -4.13 0.97
C ASP A 52 23.77 -3.64 1.52
N GLY A 53 24.23 -4.19 2.68
CA GLY A 53 25.54 -3.88 3.28
C GLY A 53 25.58 -2.61 4.14
N PHE A 54 24.43 -2.00 4.45
CA PHE A 54 24.38 -0.90 5.42
C PHE A 54 24.47 -1.44 6.84
N ALA A 55 25.18 -0.73 7.71
CA ALA A 55 25.24 -1.03 9.12
C ALA A 55 24.42 -0.01 9.94
N LEU A 56 23.71 -0.50 10.94
CA LEU A 56 22.91 0.28 11.89
C LEU A 56 23.35 -0.12 13.30
N ASN A 57 23.58 0.85 14.18
CA ASN A 57 23.90 0.57 15.58
C ASN A 57 22.63 0.75 16.44
N ALA A 58 22.11 -0.35 16.97
CA ALA A 58 21.07 -0.32 18.00
C ALA A 58 21.72 -0.11 19.35
N THR A 59 21.41 1.00 20.01
CA THR A 59 22.07 1.40 21.27
C THR A 59 21.37 0.86 22.51
N GLN A 60 20.15 0.35 22.38
CA GLN A 60 19.31 -0.14 23.47
C GLN A 60 18.67 -1.48 23.07
N ASP A 61 18.26 -2.24 24.06
CA ASP A 61 17.38 -3.41 23.87
C ASP A 61 15.91 -3.01 23.88
N TYR A 62 15.00 -4.01 23.84
CA TYR A 62 13.56 -3.78 23.83
C TYR A 62 13.00 -3.15 25.12
N THR A 63 13.78 -2.99 26.18
CA THR A 63 13.34 -2.27 27.39
C THR A 63 13.07 -0.79 27.08
N ALA A 64 13.74 -0.23 26.07
CA ALA A 64 13.50 1.13 25.58
C ALA A 64 12.08 1.35 25.05
N ILE A 65 11.42 0.30 24.57
CA ILE A 65 10.03 0.32 24.06
C ILE A 65 9.07 0.75 25.20
N GLY A 66 9.28 0.22 26.41
CA GLY A 66 8.41 0.51 27.56
C GLY A 66 8.45 1.97 28.07
N GLN A 67 9.41 2.77 27.62
CA GLN A 67 9.59 4.17 28.00
C GLN A 67 9.25 5.16 26.88
N ALA A 68 8.82 4.64 25.71
CA ALA A 68 8.52 5.45 24.55
C ALA A 68 7.08 5.96 24.55
N ASP A 69 6.89 7.19 24.06
CA ASP A 69 5.57 7.75 23.74
C ASP A 69 5.07 7.23 22.38
N ILE A 70 5.99 6.92 21.47
CA ILE A 70 5.72 6.36 20.15
C ILE A 70 6.69 5.20 19.90
N VAL A 71 6.16 4.06 19.49
CA VAL A 71 6.97 2.89 19.08
C VAL A 71 6.77 2.65 17.60
N VAL A 72 7.84 2.63 16.83
CA VAL A 72 7.79 2.40 15.38
C VAL A 72 8.43 1.06 15.04
N VAL A 73 7.68 0.22 14.35
CA VAL A 73 8.17 -1.00 13.70
C VAL A 73 8.23 -0.74 12.20
N PRO A 74 9.40 -0.37 11.64
CA PRO A 74 9.49 0.09 10.26
C PRO A 74 9.33 -1.01 9.22
N TYR A 75 9.71 -2.25 9.58
CA TYR A 75 9.81 -3.34 8.63
C TYR A 75 9.89 -4.70 9.33
N TRP A 76 9.38 -5.74 8.64
CA TRP A 76 9.56 -7.14 9.03
C TRP A 76 9.79 -7.98 7.78
N GLN A 77 10.94 -8.65 7.68
CA GLN A 77 11.35 -9.31 6.44
C GLN A 77 10.59 -10.62 6.20
N HIS A 78 10.39 -11.40 7.26
CA HIS A 78 9.84 -12.76 7.20
C HIS A 78 8.40 -12.79 7.70
N VAL A 79 7.48 -12.26 6.86
CA VAL A 79 6.06 -12.07 7.25
C VAL A 79 5.35 -13.35 7.70
N LEU A 80 5.81 -14.52 7.28
CA LEU A 80 5.27 -15.81 7.68
C LEU A 80 5.89 -16.33 9.00
N GLU A 81 6.96 -15.72 9.49
CA GLU A 81 7.64 -16.08 10.72
C GLU A 81 7.17 -15.16 11.85
N ARG A 82 6.72 -15.79 12.95
CA ARG A 82 6.30 -15.05 14.13
C ARG A 82 7.51 -14.33 14.74
N PRO A 83 7.41 -13.02 15.04
CA PRO A 83 8.47 -12.31 15.74
C PRO A 83 8.77 -12.90 17.14
N PRO A 84 9.97 -12.62 17.69
CA PRO A 84 10.31 -13.04 19.05
C PRO A 84 9.25 -12.60 20.06
N GLN A 85 8.91 -13.47 20.99
CA GLN A 85 7.87 -13.20 21.99
C GLN A 85 8.24 -11.97 22.85
N THR A 86 9.52 -11.76 23.12
CA THR A 86 10.05 -10.59 23.84
C THR A 86 9.68 -9.29 23.16
N LEU A 87 9.73 -9.21 21.82
CA LEU A 87 9.28 -8.05 21.07
C LEU A 87 7.77 -7.86 21.19
N LEU A 88 7.01 -8.94 20.97
CA LEU A 88 5.54 -8.89 21.01
C LEU A 88 5.03 -8.42 22.39
N ASP A 89 5.58 -8.96 23.47
CA ASP A 89 5.23 -8.59 24.84
C ASP A 89 5.59 -7.12 25.13
N SER A 90 6.76 -6.65 24.67
CA SER A 90 7.18 -5.25 24.82
C SER A 90 6.24 -4.30 24.10
N LEU A 91 5.75 -4.64 22.91
CA LEU A 91 4.79 -3.81 22.15
C LEU A 91 3.42 -3.75 22.87
N VAL A 92 2.94 -4.89 23.38
CA VAL A 92 1.69 -4.94 24.15
C VAL A 92 1.81 -4.09 25.41
N GLN A 93 2.90 -4.23 26.16
CA GLN A 93 3.14 -3.44 27.37
C GLN A 93 3.24 -1.94 27.07
N ALA A 94 3.91 -1.54 25.99
CA ALA A 94 4.01 -0.12 25.60
C ALA A 94 2.62 0.46 25.28
N ARG A 95 1.79 -0.28 24.51
CA ARG A 95 0.39 0.11 24.25
C ARG A 95 -0.40 0.29 25.54
N ASP A 96 -0.27 -0.64 26.48
CA ASP A 96 -1.00 -0.63 27.76
C ASP A 96 -0.53 0.54 28.64
N ASN A 97 0.71 0.98 28.50
CA ASN A 97 1.28 2.19 29.10
C ASN A 97 0.84 3.47 28.37
N GLY A 98 0.08 3.40 27.29
CA GLY A 98 -0.46 4.53 26.54
C GLY A 98 0.40 4.99 25.35
N ALA A 99 1.44 4.25 24.98
CA ALA A 99 2.22 4.55 23.79
C ALA A 99 1.41 4.35 22.49
N GLU A 100 1.68 5.18 21.50
CA GLU A 100 1.20 5.00 20.12
C GLU A 100 2.09 4.00 19.38
N ILE A 101 1.51 2.93 18.85
CA ILE A 101 2.25 1.86 18.18
C ILE A 101 2.09 1.98 16.66
N VAL A 102 3.20 2.13 15.96
CA VAL A 102 3.24 2.42 14.52
C VAL A 102 3.87 1.26 13.76
N GLY A 103 3.10 0.63 12.87
CA GLY A 103 3.60 -0.41 11.96
C GLY A 103 3.71 0.12 10.54
N LEU A 104 4.93 0.37 10.05
CA LEU A 104 5.14 0.84 8.69
C LEU A 104 5.32 -0.36 7.75
N CYS A 105 4.68 -0.32 6.57
CA CYS A 105 4.81 -1.36 5.56
C CYS A 105 4.57 -2.76 6.17
N LEU A 106 5.57 -3.66 6.10
CA LEU A 106 5.50 -5.01 6.67
C LEU A 106 5.64 -5.04 8.21
N GLY A 107 5.97 -3.91 8.85
CA GLY A 107 5.89 -3.77 10.31
C GLY A 107 4.47 -3.96 10.86
N SER A 108 3.44 -3.77 10.04
CA SER A 108 2.05 -4.09 10.38
C SER A 108 1.83 -5.56 10.74
N PHE A 109 2.59 -6.49 10.16
CA PHE A 109 2.55 -7.91 10.51
C PHE A 109 2.98 -8.14 11.97
N VAL A 110 4.01 -7.44 12.42
CA VAL A 110 4.48 -7.54 13.82
C VAL A 110 3.38 -7.11 14.80
N LEU A 111 2.69 -6.01 14.47
CA LEU A 111 1.57 -5.52 15.27
C LEU A 111 0.41 -6.52 15.28
N ALA A 112 0.12 -7.14 14.13
CA ALA A 112 -0.91 -8.18 14.03
C ALA A 112 -0.53 -9.43 14.82
N TYR A 113 0.71 -9.90 14.77
CA TYR A 113 1.21 -11.02 15.58
C TYR A 113 1.14 -10.75 17.10
N ALA A 114 1.27 -9.46 17.50
CA ALA A 114 1.10 -9.04 18.88
C ALA A 114 -0.38 -8.92 19.31
N GLY A 115 -1.35 -9.16 18.41
CA GLY A 115 -2.78 -8.99 18.67
C GLY A 115 -3.22 -7.53 18.79
N LEU A 116 -2.37 -6.58 18.39
CA LEU A 116 -2.65 -5.13 18.52
C LEU A 116 -3.62 -4.61 17.47
N LEU A 117 -3.90 -5.40 16.43
CA LEU A 117 -4.76 -5.04 15.31
C LEU A 117 -6.10 -5.80 15.30
N ASP A 118 -6.36 -6.70 16.25
CA ASP A 118 -7.58 -7.49 16.28
C ASP A 118 -8.82 -6.62 16.39
N GLY A 119 -9.76 -6.79 15.44
CA GLY A 119 -10.97 -5.99 15.32
C GLY A 119 -10.79 -4.57 14.80
N LYS A 120 -9.55 -4.15 14.53
CA LYS A 120 -9.21 -2.81 14.07
C LYS A 120 -9.05 -2.74 12.54
N ARG A 121 -9.11 -1.51 12.03
CA ARG A 121 -8.69 -1.22 10.66
C ARG A 121 -7.17 -1.10 10.60
N ALA A 122 -6.58 -1.59 9.49
CA ALA A 122 -5.14 -1.50 9.28
C ALA A 122 -4.80 -1.35 7.78
N ALA A 123 -3.60 -0.86 7.49
CA ALA A 123 -2.99 -0.87 6.16
C ALA A 123 -1.70 -1.70 6.19
N THR A 124 -1.35 -2.28 5.05
CA THR A 124 -0.07 -2.96 4.81
C THR A 124 0.35 -2.77 3.37
N HIS A 125 1.51 -3.30 2.96
CA HIS A 125 1.93 -3.28 1.57
C HIS A 125 0.98 -4.14 0.72
N TRP A 126 0.49 -3.59 -0.39
CA TRP A 126 -0.51 -4.24 -1.26
C TRP A 126 -0.09 -5.62 -1.78
N GLU A 127 1.19 -5.84 -2.02
CA GLU A 127 1.71 -7.15 -2.47
C GLU A 127 1.49 -8.27 -1.45
N PHE A 128 1.29 -7.94 -0.19
CA PHE A 128 1.13 -8.88 0.92
C PHE A 128 -0.33 -8.98 1.42
N GLU A 129 -1.29 -8.42 0.68
CA GLU A 129 -2.71 -8.45 1.02
C GLU A 129 -3.21 -9.86 1.36
N HIS A 130 -2.98 -10.81 0.45
CA HIS A 130 -3.44 -12.19 0.61
C HIS A 130 -2.83 -12.88 1.84
N GLN A 131 -1.53 -12.73 2.04
CA GLN A 131 -0.84 -13.30 3.20
C GLN A 131 -1.36 -12.69 4.50
N PHE A 132 -1.54 -11.36 4.53
CA PHE A 132 -2.02 -10.67 5.71
C PHE A 132 -3.45 -11.10 6.09
N GLN A 133 -4.37 -11.12 5.14
CA GLN A 133 -5.75 -11.55 5.37
C GLN A 133 -5.85 -13.02 5.79
N SER A 134 -5.01 -13.88 5.20
CA SER A 134 -4.96 -15.30 5.55
C SER A 134 -4.48 -15.56 6.98
N LEU A 135 -3.47 -14.80 7.44
CA LEU A 135 -2.90 -14.93 8.78
C LEU A 135 -3.73 -14.22 9.86
N PHE A 136 -4.35 -13.11 9.52
CA PHE A 136 -5.05 -12.23 10.47
C PHE A 136 -6.47 -11.90 10.01
N PRO A 137 -7.37 -12.88 9.93
CA PRO A 137 -8.72 -12.70 9.39
C PRO A 137 -9.61 -11.79 10.25
N HIS A 138 -9.21 -11.48 11.47
CA HIS A 138 -9.93 -10.57 12.37
C HIS A 138 -9.54 -9.09 12.19
N VAL A 139 -8.54 -8.78 11.36
CA VAL A 139 -8.11 -7.42 11.05
C VAL A 139 -8.88 -6.91 9.83
N GLN A 140 -9.44 -5.71 9.93
CA GLN A 140 -10.13 -5.05 8.82
C GLN A 140 -9.11 -4.33 7.92
N LEU A 141 -8.53 -5.07 6.97
CA LEU A 141 -7.49 -4.54 6.09
C LEU A 141 -8.08 -3.56 5.06
N ASP A 142 -7.58 -2.32 5.08
CA ASP A 142 -7.85 -1.30 4.05
C ASP A 142 -6.64 -1.21 3.10
N ILE A 143 -6.68 -2.01 2.05
CA ILE A 143 -5.58 -2.10 1.08
C ILE A 143 -5.45 -0.86 0.21
N ASN A 144 -6.44 0.02 0.20
CA ASN A 144 -6.37 1.25 -0.59
C ASN A 144 -5.77 2.42 0.19
N ALA A 145 -5.79 2.38 1.52
CA ALA A 145 -5.26 3.46 2.34
C ALA A 145 -3.72 3.55 2.26
N LEU A 146 -3.17 4.76 2.28
CA LEU A 146 -1.73 4.97 2.45
C LEU A 146 -1.32 4.72 3.91
N TYR A 147 -2.17 5.08 4.85
CA TYR A 147 -2.07 4.77 6.27
C TYR A 147 -3.45 4.73 6.89
N VAL A 148 -3.56 4.03 7.99
CA VAL A 148 -4.76 3.93 8.82
C VAL A 148 -4.36 4.27 10.26
N ASP A 149 -5.06 5.23 10.84
CA ASP A 149 -5.04 5.52 12.28
C ASP A 149 -6.30 4.91 12.90
N ASP A 150 -6.11 4.00 13.83
CA ASP A 150 -7.19 3.37 14.60
C ASP A 150 -6.88 3.42 16.11
N GLY A 151 -7.02 4.63 16.66
CA GLY A 151 -6.75 4.92 18.06
C GLY A 151 -5.25 4.93 18.38
N ASN A 152 -4.80 4.01 19.27
CA ASN A 152 -3.38 3.97 19.67
C ASN A 152 -2.50 3.14 18.71
N THR A 153 -3.03 2.77 17.53
CA THR A 153 -2.29 2.00 16.52
C THR A 153 -2.40 2.68 15.17
N ILE A 154 -1.25 2.91 14.54
CA ILE A 154 -1.17 3.46 13.18
C ILE A 154 -0.43 2.46 12.31
N THR A 155 -0.99 2.17 11.15
CA THR A 155 -0.34 1.29 10.17
C THR A 155 -0.24 1.98 8.83
N SER A 156 0.83 1.72 8.08
CA SER A 156 0.98 2.29 6.75
C SER A 156 1.15 1.23 5.67
N ALA A 157 0.81 1.64 4.48
CA ALA A 157 1.12 0.97 3.23
C ALA A 157 2.63 0.87 2.98
N GLY A 158 2.96 0.34 1.80
CA GLY A 158 4.35 0.07 1.41
C GLY A 158 5.23 1.31 1.30
N THR A 159 6.47 1.08 1.57
CA THR A 159 7.68 1.89 1.30
C THR A 159 7.49 3.41 1.45
N ALA A 160 7.16 4.11 0.37
CA ALA A 160 7.03 5.57 0.38
C ALA A 160 5.83 6.10 1.18
N ALA A 161 4.82 5.26 1.45
CA ALA A 161 3.68 5.65 2.30
C ALA A 161 4.09 5.84 3.78
N ALA A 162 5.25 5.32 4.20
CA ALA A 162 5.83 5.62 5.49
C ALA A 162 6.10 7.12 5.70
N LEU A 163 6.48 7.84 4.61
CA LEU A 163 6.64 9.30 4.66
C LEU A 163 5.31 10.00 4.99
N ASP A 164 4.22 9.59 4.32
CA ASP A 164 2.89 10.16 4.56
C ASP A 164 2.42 9.88 5.99
N CYS A 165 2.66 8.67 6.49
CA CYS A 165 2.32 8.24 7.84
C CYS A 165 3.10 9.05 8.89
N CYS A 166 4.42 9.16 8.77
CA CYS A 166 5.23 9.94 9.72
C CYS A 166 4.91 11.44 9.67
N LEU A 167 4.65 12.02 8.48
CA LEU A 167 4.18 13.40 8.34
C LEU A 167 2.79 13.60 8.97
N TYR A 168 1.91 12.60 8.89
CA TYR A 168 0.62 12.61 9.57
C TYR A 168 0.81 12.68 11.09
N ILE A 169 1.65 11.82 11.67
CA ILE A 169 1.94 11.82 13.12
C ILE A 169 2.51 13.18 13.56
N ILE A 170 3.45 13.74 12.81
CA ILE A 170 4.00 15.08 13.10
C ILE A 170 2.89 16.15 13.03
N ARG A 171 1.99 16.06 12.07
CA ARG A 171 0.86 17.00 11.95
C ARG A 171 -0.09 16.91 13.13
N GLN A 172 -0.38 15.72 13.60
CA GLN A 172 -1.23 15.52 14.78
C GLN A 172 -0.59 16.10 16.05
N ARG A 173 0.72 15.94 16.22
CA ARG A 173 1.44 16.38 17.43
C ARG A 173 1.80 17.86 17.41
N PHE A 174 2.15 18.44 16.26
CA PHE A 174 2.73 19.78 16.16
C PHE A 174 2.01 20.72 15.17
N GLY A 175 0.93 20.24 14.57
CA GLY A 175 0.12 21.00 13.61
C GLY A 175 0.66 21.04 12.19
N SER A 176 -0.17 21.55 11.30
CA SER A 176 0.10 21.56 9.84
C SER A 176 1.29 22.42 9.45
N VAL A 177 1.57 23.51 10.18
CA VAL A 177 2.70 24.41 9.86
C VAL A 177 4.03 23.66 9.95
N VAL A 178 4.26 22.91 11.04
CA VAL A 178 5.49 22.12 11.24
C VAL A 178 5.58 20.99 10.22
N ALA A 179 4.51 20.22 10.02
CA ALA A 179 4.50 19.14 9.06
C ALA A 179 4.78 19.63 7.63
N ASN A 180 4.20 20.78 7.23
CA ASN A 180 4.42 21.37 5.92
C ASN A 180 5.84 21.91 5.74
N GLN A 181 6.48 22.43 6.79
CA GLN A 181 7.89 22.85 6.74
C GLN A 181 8.81 21.65 6.50
N ILE A 182 8.57 20.55 7.21
CA ILE A 182 9.32 19.31 7.03
C ILE A 182 9.13 18.73 5.62
N ALA A 183 7.88 18.65 5.16
CA ALA A 183 7.56 18.17 3.82
C ALA A 183 8.27 18.97 2.71
N ARG A 184 8.32 20.31 2.84
CA ARG A 184 9.05 21.17 1.90
C ARG A 184 10.55 20.90 1.89
N ARG A 185 11.17 20.67 3.04
CA ARG A 185 12.60 20.32 3.12
C ARG A 185 12.90 18.96 2.50
N MET A 186 11.97 18.02 2.63
CA MET A 186 12.05 16.70 2.02
C MET A 186 11.66 16.69 0.52
N ILE A 187 11.17 17.82 -0.01
CA ILE A 187 10.66 17.95 -1.41
C ILE A 187 9.56 16.91 -1.67
N VAL A 188 8.71 16.69 -0.68
CA VAL A 188 7.52 15.82 -0.80
C VAL A 188 6.24 16.62 -0.58
N PRO A 189 5.11 16.22 -1.18
CA PRO A 189 3.84 16.87 -0.89
C PRO A 189 3.51 16.71 0.61
N PRO A 190 3.00 17.75 1.27
CA PRO A 190 2.63 17.67 2.68
C PRO A 190 1.43 16.75 2.93
N HIS A 191 0.65 16.50 1.92
CA HIS A 191 -0.44 15.52 1.87
C HIS A 191 -0.49 14.94 0.46
N ARG A 192 -0.53 13.61 0.35
CA ARG A 192 -0.66 12.91 -0.92
C ARG A 192 -2.11 12.48 -1.11
N GLU A 193 -2.72 12.89 -2.22
CA GLU A 193 -4.06 12.46 -2.59
C GLU A 193 -4.05 11.05 -3.17
N GLY A 194 -5.17 10.34 -2.99
CA GLY A 194 -5.33 8.96 -3.42
C GLY A 194 -4.75 7.95 -2.43
N GLY A 195 -4.78 6.70 -2.82
CA GLY A 195 -4.31 5.56 -2.01
C GLY A 195 -3.32 4.70 -2.77
N GLN A 196 -3.06 3.49 -2.24
CA GLN A 196 -2.21 2.50 -2.90
C GLN A 196 -2.78 2.03 -4.24
N ALA A 197 -4.10 2.06 -4.44
CA ALA A 197 -4.78 1.52 -5.62
C ALA A 197 -4.18 2.00 -6.95
N GLN A 198 -3.66 3.23 -6.98
CA GLN A 198 -2.99 3.77 -8.17
C GLN A 198 -1.64 3.09 -8.47
N PHE A 199 -1.01 2.43 -7.49
CA PHE A 199 0.29 1.76 -7.65
C PHE A 199 0.14 0.24 -7.77
N ILE A 200 -1.05 -0.31 -7.50
CA ILE A 200 -1.31 -1.73 -7.59
C ILE A 200 -1.40 -2.13 -9.06
N ALA A 201 -0.47 -2.95 -9.51
CA ALA A 201 -0.60 -3.64 -10.77
C ALA A 201 -1.69 -4.71 -10.62
N GLN A 202 -2.93 -4.37 -11.00
CA GLN A 202 -4.04 -5.33 -10.98
C GLN A 202 -3.98 -6.19 -12.24
N PRO A 203 -3.47 -7.44 -12.18
CA PRO A 203 -3.38 -8.28 -13.35
C PRO A 203 -4.79 -8.61 -13.85
N VAL A 204 -5.03 -8.33 -15.11
CA VAL A 204 -6.18 -8.88 -15.83
C VAL A 204 -5.73 -10.23 -16.36
N PRO A 205 -6.38 -11.35 -16.00
CA PRO A 205 -5.99 -12.66 -16.48
C PRO A 205 -5.96 -12.70 -18.01
N LYS A 206 -4.80 -13.02 -18.59
CA LYS A 206 -4.58 -13.07 -20.03
C LYS A 206 -4.50 -14.50 -20.56
N ASP A 207 -4.19 -15.44 -19.68
CA ASP A 207 -4.07 -16.84 -19.99
C ASP A 207 -4.64 -17.70 -18.86
N THR A 208 -5.26 -18.81 -19.21
CA THR A 208 -5.91 -19.73 -18.28
C THR A 208 -5.60 -21.18 -18.69
N ARG A 209 -6.03 -22.16 -17.87
CA ARG A 209 -5.92 -23.58 -18.22
C ARG A 209 -7.03 -24.06 -19.17
N ASP A 210 -8.02 -23.23 -19.49
CA ASP A 210 -9.10 -23.54 -20.43
C ASP A 210 -8.82 -22.88 -21.80
N GLY A 211 -8.39 -23.66 -22.78
CA GLY A 211 -8.01 -23.15 -24.10
C GLY A 211 -9.12 -22.42 -24.84
N ARG A 212 -10.41 -22.74 -24.59
CA ARG A 212 -11.54 -22.03 -25.20
C ARG A 212 -11.72 -20.65 -24.56
N ILE A 213 -11.48 -20.55 -23.25
CA ILE A 213 -11.51 -19.25 -22.57
C ILE A 213 -10.32 -18.39 -23.02
N ASN A 214 -9.15 -18.98 -23.27
CA ASN A 214 -8.01 -18.25 -23.83
C ASN A 214 -8.32 -17.70 -25.22
N CYS A 215 -8.94 -18.49 -26.11
CA CYS A 215 -9.40 -18.00 -27.42
C CYS A 215 -10.39 -16.82 -27.28
N LEU A 216 -11.30 -16.88 -26.29
CA LEU A 216 -12.22 -15.78 -26.04
C LEU A 216 -11.50 -14.53 -25.50
N ILE A 217 -10.53 -14.70 -24.64
CA ILE A 217 -9.71 -13.59 -24.12
C ILE A 217 -8.95 -12.92 -25.27
N ASP A 218 -8.33 -13.69 -26.14
CA ASP A 218 -7.63 -13.17 -27.34
C ASP A 218 -8.60 -12.42 -28.27
N TYR A 219 -9.79 -12.98 -28.51
CA TYR A 219 -10.84 -12.31 -29.28
C TYR A 219 -11.25 -10.97 -28.66
N LEU A 220 -11.54 -10.96 -27.36
CA LEU A 220 -11.91 -9.74 -26.63
C LEU A 220 -10.80 -8.69 -26.64
N GLN A 221 -9.55 -9.11 -26.57
CA GLN A 221 -8.39 -8.20 -26.65
C GLN A 221 -8.24 -7.55 -28.04
N GLN A 222 -8.53 -8.28 -29.10
CA GLN A 222 -8.49 -7.77 -30.48
C GLN A 222 -9.67 -6.84 -30.77
N HIS A 223 -10.84 -7.11 -30.18
CA HIS A 223 -12.10 -6.39 -30.39
C HIS A 223 -12.52 -5.55 -29.19
N ILE A 224 -11.55 -4.99 -28.44
CA ILE A 224 -11.77 -4.36 -27.14
C ILE A 224 -12.73 -3.16 -27.18
N THR A 225 -12.76 -2.45 -28.31
CA THR A 225 -13.57 -1.24 -28.50
C THR A 225 -15.01 -1.54 -28.92
N GLU A 226 -15.27 -2.78 -29.34
CA GLU A 226 -16.57 -3.19 -29.86
C GLU A 226 -17.58 -3.47 -28.73
N PRO A 227 -18.87 -3.30 -28.99
CA PRO A 227 -19.91 -3.79 -28.09
C PRO A 227 -20.02 -5.32 -28.17
N HIS A 228 -20.08 -5.97 -27.03
CA HIS A 228 -20.20 -7.42 -26.92
C HIS A 228 -21.45 -7.81 -26.15
N SER A 229 -22.19 -8.83 -26.65
CA SER A 229 -23.24 -9.51 -25.90
C SER A 229 -22.73 -10.87 -25.41
N LEU A 230 -23.28 -11.38 -24.30
CA LEU A 230 -22.92 -12.72 -23.84
C LEU A 230 -23.33 -13.81 -24.86
N ASP A 231 -24.34 -13.56 -25.66
CA ASP A 231 -24.79 -14.51 -26.67
C ASP A 231 -23.79 -14.57 -27.83
N SER A 232 -23.38 -13.42 -28.39
CA SER A 232 -22.37 -13.39 -29.45
C SER A 232 -21.01 -13.97 -28.98
N LEU A 233 -20.60 -13.70 -27.74
CA LEU A 233 -19.37 -14.27 -27.19
C LEU A 233 -19.44 -15.77 -26.93
N ALA A 234 -20.62 -16.29 -26.59
CA ALA A 234 -20.87 -17.72 -26.45
C ALA A 234 -20.75 -18.46 -27.79
N GLU A 235 -21.23 -17.84 -28.87
CA GLU A 235 -21.06 -18.35 -30.24
C GLU A 235 -19.60 -18.46 -30.66
N VAL A 236 -18.77 -17.43 -30.35
CA VAL A 236 -17.32 -17.43 -30.65
C VAL A 236 -16.62 -18.68 -30.13
N VAL A 237 -17.02 -19.17 -28.94
CA VAL A 237 -16.39 -20.34 -28.30
C VAL A 237 -17.28 -21.60 -28.36
N SER A 238 -18.32 -21.59 -29.15
CA SER A 238 -19.26 -22.72 -29.30
C SER A 238 -19.76 -23.26 -27.96
N MET A 239 -20.16 -22.36 -27.06
CA MET A 239 -20.74 -22.68 -25.75
C MET A 239 -22.16 -22.11 -25.61
N SER A 240 -22.95 -22.68 -24.70
CA SER A 240 -24.15 -21.98 -24.23
C SER A 240 -23.73 -20.80 -23.31
N ARG A 241 -24.55 -19.75 -23.26
CA ARG A 241 -24.34 -18.60 -22.36
C ARG A 241 -24.07 -19.01 -20.91
N ARG A 242 -24.82 -19.98 -20.38
CA ARG A 242 -24.64 -20.50 -19.01
C ARG A 242 -23.28 -21.20 -18.85
N THR A 243 -22.86 -21.96 -19.83
CA THR A 243 -21.59 -22.68 -19.83
C THR A 243 -20.44 -21.68 -19.90
N LEU A 244 -20.50 -20.71 -20.81
CA LEU A 244 -19.54 -19.66 -20.94
C LEU A 244 -19.34 -18.90 -19.61
N THR A 245 -20.41 -18.37 -19.02
CA THR A 245 -20.34 -17.60 -17.76
C THR A 245 -19.66 -18.40 -16.66
N ARG A 246 -20.03 -19.66 -16.48
CA ARG A 246 -19.44 -20.54 -15.45
C ARG A 246 -17.96 -20.81 -15.70
N HIS A 247 -17.59 -21.14 -16.94
CA HIS A 247 -16.19 -21.44 -17.31
C HIS A 247 -15.32 -20.19 -17.22
N PHE A 248 -15.81 -19.04 -17.67
CA PHE A 248 -15.08 -17.79 -17.61
C PHE A 248 -14.79 -17.38 -16.17
N ILE A 249 -15.80 -17.40 -15.29
CA ILE A 249 -15.60 -17.09 -13.85
C ILE A 249 -14.64 -18.10 -13.21
N LYS A 250 -14.79 -19.41 -13.50
CA LYS A 250 -13.89 -20.43 -12.97
C LYS A 250 -12.44 -20.24 -13.41
N ALA A 251 -12.23 -19.79 -14.65
CA ALA A 251 -10.90 -19.64 -15.22
C ALA A 251 -10.23 -18.31 -14.87
N THR A 252 -10.99 -17.23 -14.75
CA THR A 252 -10.46 -15.86 -14.57
C THR A 252 -10.76 -15.24 -13.20
N GLY A 253 -11.67 -15.83 -12.43
CA GLY A 253 -12.18 -15.24 -11.18
C GLY A 253 -13.16 -14.07 -11.40
N MET A 254 -13.48 -13.71 -12.64
CA MET A 254 -14.26 -12.51 -12.99
C MET A 254 -15.41 -12.84 -13.95
N SER A 255 -16.47 -12.02 -13.96
CA SER A 255 -17.43 -12.06 -15.05
C SER A 255 -16.78 -11.53 -16.35
N VAL A 256 -17.36 -11.89 -17.52
CA VAL A 256 -16.86 -11.36 -18.81
C VAL A 256 -16.93 -9.83 -18.86
N ALA A 257 -18.01 -9.24 -18.31
CA ALA A 257 -18.19 -7.79 -18.27
C ALA A 257 -17.16 -7.09 -17.38
N ASP A 258 -16.89 -7.66 -16.20
CA ASP A 258 -15.88 -7.13 -15.28
C ASP A 258 -14.48 -7.24 -15.86
N TRP A 259 -14.17 -8.38 -16.49
CA TRP A 259 -12.89 -8.60 -17.17
C TRP A 259 -12.70 -7.60 -18.31
N LEU A 260 -13.70 -7.40 -19.17
CA LEU A 260 -13.65 -6.44 -20.27
C LEU A 260 -13.44 -5.01 -19.76
N THR A 261 -14.17 -4.65 -18.73
CA THR A 261 -14.02 -3.33 -18.06
C THR A 261 -12.61 -3.16 -17.50
N ALA A 262 -12.11 -4.18 -16.80
CA ALA A 262 -10.77 -4.17 -16.23
C ALA A 262 -9.67 -4.01 -17.30
N GLU A 263 -9.79 -4.73 -18.42
CA GLU A 263 -8.84 -4.65 -19.52
C GLU A 263 -8.91 -3.29 -20.24
N ARG A 264 -10.10 -2.72 -20.44
CA ARG A 264 -10.28 -1.36 -20.95
C ARG A 264 -9.62 -0.31 -20.07
N LEU A 265 -9.81 -0.42 -18.76
CA LEU A 265 -9.20 0.48 -17.78
C LEU A 265 -7.67 0.33 -17.78
N ARG A 266 -7.14 -0.89 -17.84
CA ARG A 266 -5.70 -1.16 -17.95
C ARG A 266 -5.09 -0.55 -19.22
N ARG A 267 -5.77 -0.66 -20.37
CA ARG A 267 -5.31 -0.01 -21.62
C ARG A 267 -5.35 1.51 -21.52
N SER A 268 -6.35 2.06 -20.83
CA SER A 268 -6.42 3.50 -20.62
C SER A 268 -5.25 4.04 -19.79
N GLN A 269 -4.72 3.28 -18.82
CA GLN A 269 -3.50 3.66 -18.09
C GLN A 269 -2.33 3.85 -19.05
N ILE A 270 -2.06 2.86 -19.91
CA ILE A 270 -0.97 2.93 -20.90
C ILE A 270 -1.10 4.17 -21.79
N LEU A 271 -2.30 4.48 -22.27
CA LEU A 271 -2.53 5.67 -23.11
C LEU A 271 -2.38 6.99 -22.34
N LEU A 272 -2.73 7.01 -21.05
CA LEU A 272 -2.55 8.17 -20.19
C LEU A 272 -1.07 8.44 -19.90
N GLU A 273 -0.27 7.39 -19.74
CA GLU A 273 1.17 7.45 -19.46
C GLU A 273 1.99 7.82 -20.69
N ALA A 274 1.61 7.29 -21.87
CA ALA A 274 2.37 7.42 -23.11
C ALA A 274 2.21 8.78 -23.83
N GLY A 275 1.19 9.61 -23.51
CA GLY A 275 0.96 10.77 -24.35
C GLY A 275 0.05 11.88 -23.80
N ASN A 276 -0.17 12.90 -24.69
CA ASN A 276 -0.96 14.11 -24.42
C ASN A 276 -2.38 14.07 -24.99
N MET A 277 -2.83 12.92 -25.43
CA MET A 277 -4.15 12.78 -26.02
C MET A 277 -5.23 13.33 -25.08
N PRO A 278 -6.26 14.05 -25.59
CA PRO A 278 -7.38 14.49 -24.78
C PRO A 278 -7.97 13.34 -23.96
N ILE A 279 -8.29 13.60 -22.70
CA ILE A 279 -8.77 12.56 -21.76
C ILE A 279 -10.04 11.89 -22.29
N GLU A 280 -10.92 12.63 -22.91
CA GLU A 280 -12.15 12.14 -23.56
C GLU A 280 -11.83 11.16 -24.69
N ARG A 281 -10.80 11.44 -25.47
CA ARG A 281 -10.39 10.58 -26.58
C ARG A 281 -9.81 9.24 -26.09
N VAL A 282 -9.16 9.23 -24.94
CA VAL A 282 -8.69 7.98 -24.31
C VAL A 282 -9.88 7.05 -24.00
N ALA A 283 -10.98 7.59 -23.44
CA ALA A 283 -12.17 6.80 -23.14
C ALA A 283 -12.74 6.09 -24.39
N GLU A 284 -12.84 6.82 -25.50
CA GLU A 284 -13.33 6.28 -26.78
C GLU A 284 -12.41 5.16 -27.31
N LEU A 285 -11.10 5.42 -27.33
CA LEU A 285 -10.10 4.47 -27.85
C LEU A 285 -9.99 3.16 -27.05
N VAL A 286 -10.45 3.15 -25.82
CA VAL A 286 -10.51 1.91 -25.04
C VAL A 286 -11.91 1.31 -24.97
N GLY A 287 -12.88 1.85 -25.73
CA GLY A 287 -14.21 1.28 -25.91
C GLY A 287 -15.25 1.66 -24.86
N PHE A 288 -15.09 2.80 -24.18
CA PHE A 288 -16.15 3.36 -23.35
C PHE A 288 -17.04 4.31 -24.17
N ASN A 289 -18.36 4.05 -24.15
CA ASN A 289 -19.34 4.91 -24.81
C ASN A 289 -19.55 6.27 -24.11
N SER A 290 -19.09 6.40 -22.86
CA SER A 290 -19.24 7.60 -22.04
C SER A 290 -17.96 7.86 -21.26
N ALA A 291 -17.37 9.03 -21.49
CA ALA A 291 -16.22 9.48 -20.73
C ALA A 291 -16.55 9.69 -19.24
N VAL A 292 -17.82 10.00 -18.91
CA VAL A 292 -18.26 10.12 -17.50
C VAL A 292 -18.23 8.76 -16.81
N THR A 293 -18.79 7.73 -17.41
CA THR A 293 -18.79 6.36 -16.89
C THR A 293 -17.35 5.85 -16.75
N TRP A 294 -16.50 6.10 -17.75
CA TRP A 294 -15.09 5.74 -17.69
C TRP A 294 -14.36 6.41 -16.51
N ARG A 295 -14.51 7.73 -16.31
CA ARG A 295 -13.89 8.44 -15.18
C ARG A 295 -14.33 7.89 -13.83
N GLN A 296 -15.62 7.58 -13.69
CA GLN A 296 -16.16 6.99 -12.46
C GLN A 296 -15.55 5.61 -12.18
N GLN A 297 -15.52 4.73 -13.18
CA GLN A 297 -14.95 3.39 -13.04
C GLN A 297 -13.43 3.43 -12.85
N PHE A 298 -12.74 4.35 -13.54
CA PHE A 298 -11.30 4.54 -13.37
C PHE A 298 -11.00 4.98 -11.94
N LYS A 299 -11.71 6.00 -11.44
CA LYS A 299 -11.53 6.47 -10.05
C LYS A 299 -11.91 5.41 -9.03
N ALA A 300 -12.98 4.67 -9.24
CA ALA A 300 -13.37 3.58 -8.34
C ALA A 300 -12.30 2.47 -8.27
N ARG A 301 -11.63 2.17 -9.40
CA ARG A 301 -10.64 1.11 -9.46
C ARG A 301 -9.25 1.54 -8.98
N PHE A 302 -8.82 2.76 -9.30
CA PHE A 302 -7.43 3.23 -9.06
C PHE A 302 -7.33 4.31 -7.97
N GLY A 303 -8.44 4.73 -7.38
CA GLY A 303 -8.48 5.71 -6.30
C GLY A 303 -8.28 7.17 -6.74
N VAL A 304 -7.83 7.41 -7.98
CA VAL A 304 -7.55 8.73 -8.54
C VAL A 304 -8.22 8.93 -9.89
N SER A 305 -8.41 10.19 -10.30
CA SER A 305 -8.95 10.48 -11.62
C SER A 305 -7.93 10.21 -12.74
N PRO A 306 -8.38 10.01 -14.01
CA PRO A 306 -7.49 9.88 -15.15
C PRO A 306 -6.52 11.07 -15.33
N ALA A 307 -6.95 12.28 -14.96
CA ALA A 307 -6.10 13.48 -15.04
C ALA A 307 -4.98 13.44 -13.98
N GLU A 308 -5.30 13.06 -12.75
CA GLU A 308 -4.34 12.87 -11.67
C GLU A 308 -3.36 11.73 -12.00
N TRP A 309 -3.86 10.61 -12.54
CA TRP A 309 -3.03 9.49 -13.03
C TRP A 309 -2.00 9.99 -14.05
N ARG A 310 -2.45 10.71 -15.08
CA ARG A 310 -1.57 11.28 -16.11
C ARG A 310 -0.52 12.20 -15.50
N LYS A 311 -0.92 13.08 -14.57
CA LYS A 311 0.01 13.99 -13.89
C LYS A 311 1.09 13.25 -13.12
N THR A 312 0.74 12.10 -12.52
CA THR A 312 1.66 11.32 -11.68
C THR A 312 2.61 10.45 -12.49
N PHE A 313 2.10 9.77 -13.53
CA PHE A 313 2.84 8.69 -14.21
C PHE A 313 3.33 9.03 -15.62
N ARG A 314 2.95 10.17 -16.16
CA ARG A 314 3.39 10.57 -17.50
C ARG A 314 4.85 10.98 -17.48
N LEU A 315 5.65 10.40 -18.39
CA LEU A 315 6.99 10.87 -18.69
C LEU A 315 6.91 12.33 -19.20
N GLN A 316 7.51 13.27 -18.49
CA GLN A 316 7.76 14.61 -19.01
C GLN A 316 8.99 14.51 -19.91
N ASN A 317 8.76 14.62 -21.24
CA ASN A 317 9.86 14.84 -22.19
C ASN A 317 10.28 16.30 -22.13
#